data_57d2d17afe7f90cf3e3ee19678fd9e48
#
_entry.id   57d2d17afe7f90cf3e3ee19678fd9e48
#
_cell.length_a   1.000
_cell.length_b   1.000
_cell.length_c   1.000
_cell.angle_alpha   90.00
_cell.angle_beta   90.00
_cell.angle_gamma   90.00
#
_symmetry.space_group_name_H-M   'P 1'
#
loop_
_entity.id
_entity.type
_entity.pdbx_description
1 polymer ?
#
loop_
_entity_poly.entity_id
_entity_poly.type
_entity_poly.pdbx_seq_one_letter_code
_entity_poly.pdbx_strand_id
1 'polypeptide(L)'
;MKSVAIVLFDHAEVLDFAGPFEVFSVTGRRKIGEPFQIFTVAEKKTITARNNLVIQPTYLLEECPPIDILLMPGGGGFHPDGTPFGTRHEMNNDVFLTWLKTRSKGSELVLSVCSGALILAKAGLLDNLEATTHYMAVDLLKSIAPTTKVSPEKRWVDNGKVIVSAGVSAGIDMALHVVEKLQGQEVAKEAA
;
A
#
# COMPACT_ATOMS: atom_id res chain seq x y z
N MET A 1 -6.74 -18.20 7.68
CA MET A 1 -6.49 -17.47 6.41
C MET A 1 -6.51 -16.00 6.75
N LYS A 2 -5.39 -15.26 6.50
CA LYS A 2 -5.30 -13.81 6.76
C LYS A 2 -5.93 -13.03 5.61
N SER A 3 -6.59 -11.92 5.95
CA SER A 3 -7.20 -11.00 4.98
C SER A 3 -6.19 -9.94 4.52
N VAL A 4 -6.16 -9.65 3.21
CA VAL A 4 -5.35 -8.58 2.60
C VAL A 4 -6.27 -7.60 1.90
N ALA A 5 -6.36 -6.39 2.42
CA ALA A 5 -7.09 -5.29 1.80
C ALA A 5 -6.13 -4.41 0.99
N ILE A 6 -6.38 -4.30 -0.30
CA ILE A 6 -5.67 -3.37 -1.18
C ILE A 6 -6.56 -2.14 -1.40
N VAL A 7 -6.08 -1.01 -0.93
CA VAL A 7 -6.81 0.26 -1.04
C VAL A 7 -6.65 0.81 -2.44
N LEU A 8 -7.74 1.25 -3.05
CA LEU A 8 -7.75 1.84 -4.39
C LEU A 8 -8.31 3.27 -4.35
N PHE A 9 -7.77 4.11 -5.19
CA PHE A 9 -8.23 5.49 -5.41
C PHE A 9 -7.94 5.89 -6.87
N ASP A 10 -8.57 6.95 -7.35
CA ASP A 10 -8.35 7.43 -8.70
C ASP A 10 -6.88 7.81 -8.94
N HIS A 11 -6.35 7.46 -10.11
CA HIS A 11 -4.95 7.62 -10.52
C HIS A 11 -3.92 6.80 -9.73
N ALA A 12 -4.35 5.74 -9.00
CA ALA A 12 -3.41 4.78 -8.42
C ALA A 12 -2.54 4.15 -9.52
N GLU A 13 -1.24 3.96 -9.25
CA GLU A 13 -0.31 3.31 -10.16
C GLU A 13 -0.61 1.82 -10.23
N VAL A 14 -0.80 1.29 -11.44
CA VAL A 14 -1.35 -0.07 -11.64
C VAL A 14 -0.47 -1.14 -10.99
N LEU A 15 0.84 -1.10 -11.17
CA LEU A 15 1.71 -2.15 -10.63
C LEU A 15 1.84 -2.08 -9.10
N ASP A 16 1.62 -0.90 -8.51
CA ASP A 16 1.69 -0.71 -7.06
C ASP A 16 0.62 -1.53 -6.29
N PHE A 17 -0.52 -1.78 -6.93
CA PHE A 17 -1.58 -2.63 -6.36
C PHE A 17 -1.65 -4.01 -7.02
N ALA A 18 -1.49 -4.11 -8.36
CA ALA A 18 -1.63 -5.38 -9.07
C ALA A 18 -0.46 -6.34 -8.80
N GLY A 19 0.77 -5.83 -8.61
CA GLY A 19 1.93 -6.63 -8.26
C GLY A 19 1.75 -7.36 -6.92
N PRO A 20 1.56 -6.63 -5.81
CA PRO A 20 1.26 -7.27 -4.53
C PRO A 20 -0.02 -8.11 -4.54
N PHE A 21 -1.08 -7.67 -5.25
CA PHE A 21 -2.30 -8.45 -5.40
C PHE A 21 -1.99 -9.85 -5.94
N GLU A 22 -1.20 -9.94 -7.00
CA GLU A 22 -0.87 -11.23 -7.60
C GLU A 22 0.02 -12.08 -6.68
N VAL A 23 1.04 -11.51 -6.04
CA VAL A 23 1.89 -12.23 -5.07
C VAL A 23 1.05 -12.89 -3.98
N PHE A 24 0.15 -12.14 -3.34
CA PHE A 24 -0.73 -12.71 -2.31
C PHE A 24 -1.74 -13.70 -2.90
N SER A 25 -2.23 -13.47 -4.13
CA SER A 25 -3.20 -14.34 -4.81
C SER A 25 -2.65 -15.72 -5.15
N VAL A 26 -1.39 -15.79 -5.54
CA VAL A 26 -0.77 -17.08 -5.92
C VAL A 26 -0.31 -17.87 -4.71
N THR A 27 -0.07 -17.22 -3.59
CA THR A 27 0.37 -17.87 -2.34
C THR A 27 -0.63 -18.94 -1.91
N GLY A 28 -0.16 -20.15 -1.67
CA GLY A 28 -0.97 -21.29 -1.26
C GLY A 28 -1.72 -22.02 -2.40
N ARG A 29 -1.67 -21.55 -3.64
CA ARG A 29 -2.35 -22.22 -4.79
C ARG A 29 -1.87 -23.65 -5.02
N ARG A 30 -0.58 -23.92 -4.82
CA ARG A 30 0.01 -25.26 -5.00
C ARG A 30 0.06 -26.08 -3.71
N LYS A 31 -0.73 -25.68 -2.70
CA LYS A 31 -0.82 -26.33 -1.38
C LYS A 31 0.47 -26.24 -0.56
N ILE A 32 1.33 -25.28 -0.85
CA ILE A 32 2.48 -24.89 -0.03
C ILE A 32 2.11 -23.56 0.64
N GLY A 33 2.02 -23.54 1.97
CA GLY A 33 1.55 -22.40 2.74
C GLY A 33 0.03 -22.22 2.75
N GLU A 34 -0.42 -21.22 3.48
CA GLU A 34 -1.83 -20.86 3.64
C GLU A 34 -2.23 -19.77 2.66
N PRO A 35 -3.37 -19.88 1.97
CA PRO A 35 -3.83 -18.85 1.07
C PRO A 35 -4.23 -17.58 1.85
N PHE A 36 -4.14 -16.43 1.21
CA PHE A 36 -4.69 -15.16 1.69
C PHE A 36 -6.10 -14.93 1.14
N GLN A 37 -6.94 -14.24 1.90
CA GLN A 37 -8.21 -13.70 1.42
C GLN A 37 -7.97 -12.28 0.95
N ILE A 38 -7.87 -12.06 -0.37
CA ILE A 38 -7.55 -10.76 -0.93
C ILE A 38 -8.81 -10.07 -1.43
N PHE A 39 -8.92 -8.79 -1.15
CA PHE A 39 -9.98 -7.94 -1.67
C PHE A 39 -9.48 -6.51 -1.87
N THR A 40 -10.18 -5.78 -2.72
CA THR A 40 -9.93 -4.35 -2.96
C THR A 40 -10.99 -3.51 -2.25
N VAL A 41 -10.58 -2.35 -1.76
CA VAL A 41 -11.46 -1.42 -1.06
C VAL A 41 -11.23 0.01 -1.54
N ALA A 42 -12.31 0.78 -1.72
CA ALA A 42 -12.24 2.17 -2.15
C ALA A 42 -13.38 3.01 -1.59
N GLU A 43 -13.26 4.33 -1.68
CA GLU A 43 -14.32 5.28 -1.33
C GLU A 43 -15.45 5.28 -2.38
N LYS A 44 -15.12 4.98 -3.64
CA LYS A 44 -16.04 5.03 -4.79
C LYS A 44 -16.33 3.63 -5.34
N LYS A 45 -17.52 3.46 -5.91
CA LYS A 45 -17.94 2.21 -6.58
C LYS A 45 -17.11 1.88 -7.83
N THR A 46 -16.48 2.89 -8.43
CA THR A 46 -15.63 2.73 -9.61
C THR A 46 -14.41 3.62 -9.45
N ILE A 47 -13.24 3.07 -9.68
CA ILE A 47 -11.95 3.74 -9.65
C ILE A 47 -11.37 3.77 -11.06
N THR A 48 -10.85 4.90 -11.46
CA THR A 48 -10.07 5.05 -12.68
C THR A 48 -8.59 5.18 -12.30
N ALA A 49 -7.86 4.08 -12.38
CA ALA A 49 -6.44 4.02 -12.12
C ALA A 49 -5.62 4.64 -13.27
N ARG A 50 -4.29 4.62 -13.16
CA ARG A 50 -3.38 5.16 -14.19
C ARG A 50 -3.71 4.61 -15.57
N ASN A 51 -3.56 5.46 -16.60
CA ASN A 51 -3.83 5.12 -18.01
C ASN A 51 -5.26 4.63 -18.26
N ASN A 52 -6.24 5.16 -17.54
CA ASN A 52 -7.67 4.88 -17.71
C ASN A 52 -8.08 3.41 -17.46
N LEU A 53 -7.32 2.68 -16.64
CA LEU A 53 -7.74 1.36 -16.19
C LEU A 53 -8.90 1.52 -15.19
N VAL A 54 -10.09 1.08 -15.59
CA VAL A 54 -11.29 1.14 -14.77
C VAL A 54 -11.41 -0.11 -13.93
N ILE A 55 -11.61 0.06 -12.62
CA ILE A 55 -11.70 -1.03 -11.64
C ILE A 55 -12.93 -0.82 -10.78
N GLN A 56 -13.65 -1.89 -10.53
CA GLN A 56 -14.69 -1.96 -9.52
C GLN A 56 -14.10 -2.61 -8.26
N PRO A 57 -14.00 -1.89 -7.12
CA PRO A 57 -13.51 -2.47 -5.87
C PRO A 57 -14.48 -3.51 -5.31
N THR A 58 -13.96 -4.44 -4.51
CA THR A 58 -14.79 -5.48 -3.87
C THR A 58 -15.71 -4.89 -2.81
N TYR A 59 -15.22 -3.91 -2.04
CA TYR A 59 -15.96 -3.24 -0.98
C TYR A 59 -15.79 -1.72 -1.04
N LEU A 60 -16.80 -1.02 -0.54
CA LEU A 60 -16.65 0.39 -0.18
C LEU A 60 -15.97 0.50 1.20
N LEU A 61 -15.39 1.67 1.52
CA LEU A 61 -14.72 1.90 2.81
C LEU A 61 -15.62 1.57 4.01
N GLU A 62 -16.90 1.92 3.93
CA GLU A 62 -17.89 1.71 4.98
C GLU A 62 -18.28 0.24 5.15
N GLU A 63 -18.24 -0.55 4.08
CA GLU A 63 -18.59 -1.97 4.03
C GLU A 63 -17.38 -2.89 4.27
N CYS A 64 -16.18 -2.32 4.41
CA CYS A 64 -14.93 -3.07 4.48
C CYS A 64 -14.89 -3.99 5.71
N PRO A 65 -14.69 -5.31 5.52
CA PRO A 65 -14.53 -6.25 6.61
C PRO A 65 -13.26 -6.00 7.44
N PRO A 66 -13.04 -6.73 8.55
CA PRO A 66 -11.78 -6.69 9.28
C PRO A 66 -10.58 -6.99 8.37
N ILE A 67 -9.46 -6.29 8.63
CA ILE A 67 -8.25 -6.33 7.81
C ILE A 67 -7.08 -6.81 8.65
N ASP A 68 -6.42 -7.91 8.25
CA ASP A 68 -5.15 -8.33 8.85
C ASP A 68 -3.96 -7.59 8.23
N ILE A 69 -3.95 -7.43 6.91
CA ILE A 69 -2.90 -6.77 6.15
C ILE A 69 -3.52 -5.68 5.28
N LEU A 70 -3.15 -4.43 5.53
CA LEU A 70 -3.62 -3.27 4.75
C LEU A 70 -2.50 -2.82 3.82
N LEU A 71 -2.78 -2.69 2.51
CA LEU A 71 -1.83 -2.20 1.53
C LEU A 71 -2.31 -0.89 0.89
N MET A 72 -1.46 0.13 0.95
CA MET A 72 -1.65 1.46 0.36
C MET A 72 -0.76 1.62 -0.87
N PRO A 73 -1.29 1.62 -2.10
CA PRO A 73 -0.52 1.87 -3.32
C PRO A 73 -0.15 3.35 -3.46
N GLY A 74 0.72 3.63 -4.40
CA GLY A 74 1.05 4.98 -4.83
C GLY A 74 0.32 5.41 -6.10
N GLY A 75 0.88 6.41 -6.75
CA GLY A 75 0.31 7.03 -7.95
C GLY A 75 -0.11 8.48 -7.71
N GLY A 76 -0.33 9.20 -8.80
CA GLY A 76 -0.76 10.58 -8.73
C GLY A 76 0.36 11.62 -8.92
N GLY A 77 0.03 12.86 -8.67
CA GLY A 77 0.89 14.03 -8.91
C GLY A 77 0.12 15.33 -8.79
N PHE A 78 0.51 16.28 -9.63
CA PHE A 78 -0.17 17.57 -9.79
C PHE A 78 -0.52 17.78 -11.27
N HIS A 79 -1.71 18.31 -11.53
CA HIS A 79 -2.09 18.82 -12.84
C HIS A 79 -1.30 20.08 -13.19
N PRO A 80 -1.29 20.53 -14.45
CA PRO A 80 -0.59 21.75 -14.85
C PRO A 80 -1.06 23.02 -14.12
N ASP A 81 -2.29 23.04 -13.63
CA ASP A 81 -2.87 24.12 -12.82
C ASP A 81 -2.52 24.02 -11.32
N GLY A 82 -1.73 23.03 -10.93
CA GLY A 82 -1.33 22.77 -9.53
C GLY A 82 -2.31 21.93 -8.72
N THR A 83 -3.45 21.53 -9.30
CA THR A 83 -4.44 20.68 -8.60
C THR A 83 -3.85 19.31 -8.30
N PRO A 84 -3.88 18.81 -7.05
CA PRO A 84 -3.37 17.50 -6.69
C PRO A 84 -4.30 16.38 -7.16
N PHE A 85 -3.72 15.24 -7.53
CA PHE A 85 -4.47 14.02 -7.83
C PHE A 85 -3.76 12.76 -7.29
N GLY A 86 -4.50 11.66 -7.14
CA GLY A 86 -3.97 10.43 -6.57
C GLY A 86 -3.49 10.62 -5.13
N THR A 87 -2.32 10.12 -4.77
CA THR A 87 -1.78 10.20 -3.40
C THR A 87 -1.70 11.63 -2.86
N ARG A 88 -1.44 12.66 -3.73
CA ARG A 88 -1.39 14.07 -3.32
C ARG A 88 -2.76 14.61 -2.96
N HIS A 89 -3.80 14.07 -3.53
CA HIS A 89 -5.19 14.35 -3.15
C HIS A 89 -5.56 13.60 -1.87
N GLU A 90 -5.35 12.28 -1.85
CA GLU A 90 -5.79 11.41 -0.75
C GLU A 90 -5.07 11.70 0.57
N MET A 91 -3.82 12.15 0.53
CA MET A 91 -3.10 12.56 1.76
C MET A 91 -3.69 13.81 2.45
N ASN A 92 -4.66 14.49 1.82
CA ASN A 92 -5.41 15.61 2.39
C ASN A 92 -6.92 15.31 2.47
N ASN A 93 -7.34 14.09 2.22
CA ASN A 93 -8.73 13.63 2.34
C ASN A 93 -8.97 13.14 3.77
N ASP A 94 -9.61 13.95 4.60
CA ASP A 94 -9.83 13.65 6.03
C ASP A 94 -10.66 12.40 6.26
N VAL A 95 -11.65 12.11 5.40
CA VAL A 95 -12.48 10.90 5.47
C VAL A 95 -11.60 9.67 5.26
N PHE A 96 -10.79 9.69 4.22
CA PHE A 96 -9.87 8.62 3.87
C PHE A 96 -8.80 8.40 4.96
N LEU A 97 -8.19 9.47 5.46
CA LEU A 97 -7.19 9.41 6.53
C LEU A 97 -7.77 8.90 7.86
N THR A 98 -9.00 9.29 8.20
CA THR A 98 -9.69 8.81 9.40
C THR A 98 -9.97 7.31 9.31
N TRP A 99 -10.47 6.86 8.17
CA TRP A 99 -10.68 5.44 7.89
C TRP A 99 -9.37 4.66 7.99
N LEU A 100 -8.30 5.13 7.34
CA LEU A 100 -6.98 4.52 7.37
C LEU A 100 -6.44 4.37 8.79
N LYS A 101 -6.48 5.45 9.60
CA LYS A 101 -6.05 5.44 11.01
C LYS A 101 -6.82 4.42 11.82
N THR A 102 -8.13 4.30 11.59
CA THR A 102 -8.98 3.36 12.31
C THR A 102 -8.66 1.92 11.94
N ARG A 103 -8.54 1.62 10.64
CA ARG A 103 -8.28 0.27 10.15
C ARG A 103 -6.86 -0.20 10.49
N SER A 104 -5.86 0.67 10.39
CA SER A 104 -4.47 0.35 10.71
C SER A 104 -4.25 -0.05 12.18
N LYS A 105 -5.07 0.43 13.12
CA LYS A 105 -4.98 0.01 14.54
C LYS A 105 -5.26 -1.48 14.71
N GLY A 106 -6.28 -1.99 14.01
CA GLY A 106 -6.70 -3.39 14.05
C GLY A 106 -5.89 -4.32 13.16
N SER A 107 -5.14 -3.79 12.19
CA SER A 107 -4.35 -4.59 11.27
C SER A 107 -3.05 -5.08 11.91
N GLU A 108 -2.63 -6.29 11.57
CA GLU A 108 -1.32 -6.85 11.95
C GLU A 108 -0.20 -6.15 11.19
N LEU A 109 -0.38 -5.94 9.87
CA LEU A 109 0.57 -5.24 9.01
C LEU A 109 -0.09 -4.10 8.25
N VAL A 110 0.68 -3.03 8.07
CA VAL A 110 0.34 -1.89 7.20
C VAL A 110 1.47 -1.71 6.19
N LEU A 111 1.13 -1.85 4.92
CA LEU A 111 2.07 -1.84 3.82
C LEU A 111 1.87 -0.59 2.95
N SER A 112 2.94 -0.07 2.38
CA SER A 112 2.81 0.91 1.30
C SER A 112 3.78 0.67 0.16
N VAL A 113 3.35 1.03 -1.05
CA VAL A 113 4.18 1.00 -2.26
C VAL A 113 4.31 2.42 -2.79
N CYS A 114 5.49 2.79 -3.28
CA CYS A 114 5.71 4.03 -4.01
C CYS A 114 5.33 5.26 -3.16
N SER A 115 4.57 6.19 -3.75
CA SER A 115 4.08 7.38 -3.04
C SER A 115 2.96 7.11 -2.02
N GLY A 116 2.51 5.87 -1.85
CA GLY A 116 1.58 5.48 -0.77
C GLY A 116 2.11 5.81 0.63
N ALA A 117 3.44 5.84 0.80
CA ALA A 117 4.07 6.30 2.03
C ALA A 117 3.69 7.73 2.45
N LEU A 118 3.34 8.61 1.49
CA LEU A 118 2.86 9.97 1.80
C LEU A 118 1.54 9.95 2.56
N ILE A 119 0.64 9.05 2.17
CA ILE A 119 -0.67 8.88 2.85
C ILE A 119 -0.44 8.33 4.26
N LEU A 120 0.44 7.31 4.41
CA LEU A 120 0.79 6.78 5.73
C LEU A 120 1.43 7.86 6.63
N ALA A 121 2.30 8.71 6.07
CA ALA A 121 2.92 9.82 6.78
C ALA A 121 1.89 10.82 7.29
N LYS A 122 0.94 11.25 6.45
CA LYS A 122 -0.15 12.16 6.85
C LYS A 122 -1.10 11.54 7.89
N ALA A 123 -1.21 10.22 7.88
CA ALA A 123 -1.94 9.50 8.93
C ALA A 123 -1.15 9.37 10.24
N GLY A 124 0.12 9.82 10.31
CA GLY A 124 1.00 9.67 11.49
C GLY A 124 1.52 8.25 11.70
N LEU A 125 1.41 7.39 10.68
CA LEU A 125 1.81 5.98 10.77
C LEU A 125 3.31 5.76 10.54
N LEU A 126 4.05 6.79 10.14
CA LEU A 126 5.50 6.74 9.93
C LEU A 126 6.31 7.50 10.98
N ASP A 127 5.67 8.09 11.99
CA ASP A 127 6.33 8.86 13.03
C ASP A 127 7.38 8.04 13.77
N ASN A 128 8.62 8.55 13.81
CA ASN A 128 9.80 7.91 14.42
C ASN A 128 10.19 6.54 13.82
N LEU A 129 9.71 6.24 12.62
CA LEU A 129 10.08 5.03 11.88
C LEU A 129 11.10 5.35 10.78
N GLU A 130 11.73 4.31 10.22
CA GLU A 130 12.48 4.40 8.97
C GLU A 130 11.54 4.15 7.79
N ALA A 131 11.68 4.92 6.70
CA ALA A 131 10.82 4.76 5.52
C ALA A 131 11.58 4.98 4.22
N THR A 132 11.08 4.37 3.16
CA THR A 132 11.40 4.68 1.77
C THR A 132 10.12 5.01 1.01
N THR A 133 10.26 5.56 -0.18
CA THR A 133 9.16 5.92 -1.06
C THR A 133 9.66 5.98 -2.50
N HIS A 134 8.78 6.32 -3.44
CA HIS A 134 9.20 6.63 -4.82
C HIS A 134 10.20 7.80 -4.83
N TYR A 135 11.26 7.72 -5.64
CA TYR A 135 12.35 8.70 -5.64
C TYR A 135 11.87 10.16 -5.82
N MET A 136 10.83 10.40 -6.62
CA MET A 136 10.22 11.72 -6.81
C MET A 136 9.39 12.21 -5.60
N ALA A 137 9.13 11.38 -4.62
CA ALA A 137 8.34 11.72 -3.44
C ALA A 137 9.21 11.88 -2.18
N VAL A 138 10.51 11.66 -2.26
CA VAL A 138 11.45 11.68 -1.13
C VAL A 138 11.44 13.02 -0.40
N ASP A 139 11.58 14.13 -1.11
CA ASP A 139 11.64 15.46 -0.49
C ASP A 139 10.30 15.86 0.14
N LEU A 140 9.18 15.50 -0.51
CA LEU A 140 7.86 15.72 0.07
C LEU A 140 7.67 14.86 1.34
N LEU A 141 8.09 13.59 1.32
CA LEU A 141 8.01 12.73 2.50
C LEU A 141 8.79 13.32 3.67
N LYS A 142 10.03 13.77 3.44
CA LYS A 142 10.85 14.44 4.47
C LYS A 142 10.17 15.69 5.05
N SER A 143 9.49 16.47 4.20
CA SER A 143 8.83 17.70 4.62
C SER A 143 7.59 17.47 5.48
N ILE A 144 6.80 16.41 5.18
CA ILE A 144 5.53 16.14 5.88
C ILE A 144 5.69 15.19 7.07
N ALA A 145 6.81 14.49 7.18
CA ALA A 145 7.11 13.53 8.25
C ALA A 145 8.52 13.77 8.81
N PRO A 146 8.76 14.90 9.52
CA PRO A 146 10.10 15.32 9.96
C PRO A 146 10.74 14.37 10.98
N THR A 147 9.95 13.54 11.67
CA THR A 147 10.45 12.53 12.62
C THR A 147 10.80 11.19 11.96
N THR A 148 10.46 11.03 10.68
CA THR A 148 10.72 9.80 9.91
C THR A 148 12.13 9.84 9.32
N LYS A 149 12.90 8.76 9.54
CA LYS A 149 14.19 8.58 8.86
C LYS A 149 13.95 8.09 7.43
N VAL A 150 14.10 8.97 6.45
CA VAL A 150 13.90 8.61 5.03
C VAL A 150 15.19 8.05 4.43
N SER A 151 15.15 6.80 3.93
CA SER A 151 16.25 6.05 3.32
C SER A 151 15.92 5.71 1.85
N PRO A 152 16.18 6.65 0.93
CA PRO A 152 15.77 6.54 -0.47
C PRO A 152 16.49 5.43 -1.26
N GLU A 153 17.62 4.95 -0.75
CA GLU A 153 18.41 3.87 -1.34
C GLU A 153 17.85 2.48 -1.11
N LYS A 154 16.93 2.34 -0.14
CA LYS A 154 16.34 1.03 0.20
C LYS A 154 15.16 0.70 -0.70
N ARG A 155 15.08 -0.55 -1.17
CA ARG A 155 13.91 -1.04 -1.92
C ARG A 155 12.68 -1.17 -1.05
N TRP A 156 12.84 -1.64 0.20
CA TRP A 156 11.81 -1.62 1.24
C TRP A 156 12.43 -1.46 2.62
N VAL A 157 11.62 -1.08 3.58
CA VAL A 157 11.97 -0.96 5.00
C VAL A 157 10.89 -1.67 5.81
N ASP A 158 11.31 -2.59 6.67
CA ASP A 158 10.44 -3.34 7.58
C ASP A 158 10.63 -2.84 9.02
N ASN A 159 9.61 -2.17 9.57
CA ASN A 159 9.57 -1.72 10.97
C ASN A 159 8.71 -2.65 11.86
N GLY A 160 8.54 -3.91 11.49
CA GLY A 160 7.67 -4.84 12.18
C GLY A 160 6.23 -4.76 11.69
N LYS A 161 5.43 -3.84 12.21
CA LYS A 161 4.04 -3.63 11.80
C LYS A 161 3.89 -2.83 10.51
N VAL A 162 4.74 -1.82 10.29
CA VAL A 162 4.69 -0.95 9.11
C VAL A 162 5.84 -1.31 8.18
N ILE A 163 5.52 -1.71 6.95
CA ILE A 163 6.49 -2.07 5.92
C ILE A 163 6.23 -1.20 4.70
N VAL A 164 7.23 -0.48 4.25
CA VAL A 164 7.12 0.46 3.15
C VAL A 164 8.11 0.14 2.04
N SER A 165 7.70 0.24 0.79
CA SER A 165 8.57 0.02 -0.36
C SER A 165 8.73 1.25 -1.25
N ALA A 166 9.82 1.26 -1.99
CA ALA A 166 10.09 2.20 -3.06
C ALA A 166 9.08 2.02 -4.22
N GLY A 167 9.36 2.61 -5.38
CA GLY A 167 8.43 2.66 -6.50
C GLY A 167 8.21 1.35 -7.23
N VAL A 168 7.03 1.21 -7.74
CA VAL A 168 6.56 0.28 -8.76
C VAL A 168 6.92 -1.20 -8.45
N SER A 169 7.95 -1.76 -9.08
CA SER A 169 8.34 -3.17 -8.89
C SER A 169 8.82 -3.53 -7.49
N ALA A 170 9.26 -2.55 -6.69
CA ALA A 170 9.65 -2.79 -5.31
C ALA A 170 8.50 -3.28 -4.42
N GLY A 171 7.24 -3.00 -4.82
CA GLY A 171 6.06 -3.52 -4.16
C GLY A 171 5.91 -5.04 -4.27
N ILE A 172 6.38 -5.63 -5.37
CA ILE A 172 6.42 -7.09 -5.57
C ILE A 172 7.42 -7.72 -4.60
N ASP A 173 8.64 -7.15 -4.52
CA ASP A 173 9.69 -7.65 -3.62
C ASP A 173 9.26 -7.53 -2.15
N MET A 174 8.61 -6.42 -1.79
CA MET A 174 8.04 -6.24 -0.45
C MET A 174 6.94 -7.26 -0.15
N ALA A 175 6.04 -7.54 -1.11
CA ALA A 175 4.99 -8.54 -0.92
C ALA A 175 5.56 -9.95 -0.73
N LEU A 176 6.59 -10.34 -1.50
CA LEU A 176 7.32 -11.59 -1.31
C LEU A 176 8.02 -11.64 0.06
N HIS A 177 8.64 -10.53 0.51
CA HIS A 177 9.20 -10.43 1.86
C HIS A 177 8.12 -10.64 2.94
N VAL A 178 6.92 -10.08 2.75
CA VAL A 178 5.80 -10.29 3.69
C VAL A 178 5.34 -11.74 3.71
N VAL A 179 5.26 -12.41 2.55
CA VAL A 179 4.97 -13.85 2.50
C VAL A 179 6.04 -14.66 3.23
N GLU A 180 7.33 -14.36 2.98
CA GLU A 180 8.43 -15.00 3.69
C GLU A 180 8.35 -14.80 5.21
N LYS A 181 8.11 -13.55 5.65
CA LYS A 181 7.97 -13.19 7.06
C LYS A 181 6.84 -13.94 7.77
N LEU A 182 5.72 -14.15 7.10
CA LEU A 182 4.52 -14.76 7.68
C LEU A 182 4.49 -16.28 7.55
N GLN A 183 5.06 -16.85 6.48
CA GLN A 183 4.89 -18.26 6.11
C GLN A 183 6.19 -18.99 5.78
N GLY A 184 7.31 -18.27 5.77
CA GLY A 184 8.63 -18.85 5.52
C GLY A 184 9.09 -18.81 4.05
N GLN A 185 10.39 -19.02 3.87
CA GLN A 185 11.09 -18.84 2.60
C GLN A 185 10.57 -19.74 1.46
N GLU A 186 10.20 -21.00 1.78
CA GLU A 186 9.73 -21.94 0.76
C GLU A 186 8.40 -21.52 0.16
N VAL A 187 7.50 -20.93 0.98
CA VAL A 187 6.23 -20.39 0.49
C VAL A 187 6.46 -19.15 -0.38
N ALA A 188 7.38 -18.26 0.02
CA ALA A 188 7.73 -17.09 -0.77
C ALA A 188 8.36 -17.45 -2.12
N LYS A 189 9.23 -18.47 -2.18
CA LYS A 189 9.81 -18.96 -3.43
C LYS A 189 8.77 -19.55 -4.38
N GLU A 190 7.74 -20.19 -3.82
CA GLU A 190 6.67 -20.76 -4.63
C GLU A 190 5.75 -19.67 -5.20
N ALA A 191 5.62 -18.53 -4.49
CA ALA A 191 4.84 -17.38 -4.92
C ALA A 191 5.57 -16.47 -5.92
N ALA A 192 6.91 -16.58 -6.04
CA ALA A 192 7.75 -15.82 -6.95
C ALA A 192 7.82 -16.46 -8.33
#